data_24a4a1b02864707e2daed7332c19221f
#
_entry.id   24a4a1b02864707e2daed7332c19221f
#
_cell.length_a   1.000
_cell.length_b   1.000
_cell.length_c   1.000
_cell.angle_alpha   90.00
_cell.angle_beta   90.00
_cell.angle_gamma   90.00
#
_symmetry.space_group_name_H-M   'P 1'
#
loop_
_entity.id
_entity.type
_entity.pdbx_description
1 polymer ?
#
loop_
_entity_poly.entity_id
_entity_poly.type
_entity_poly.pdbx_seq_one_letter_code
_entity_poly.pdbx_strand_id
1 'polypeptide(L)'
;MKKHLLIALVLGLSTTICHSQVKISVQGGTGLTGITQNENYNANFGYRFGVGVEFPIDKTWSMQTGLQLLNRSYSIDEAVTALGITETGKQIYMGLGIDSKINGIYLQVPIKVAAYLPLNNNCGLQLSGGPYIAFGIGGKSKLNWVLATNERYDDDDFITPSEGNGATLVNGEATHKTFDKNEGLKCLDIGLSLGVDFKYKCLFAGIG
;
A
#
# COMPACT_ATOMS: atom_id res chain seq x y z
N MET A 1 -12.82 -25.41 -23.74
CA MET A 1 -11.48 -25.87 -23.33
C MET A 1 -10.98 -25.20 -22.04
N LYS A 2 -11.08 -23.90 -21.83
CA LYS A 2 -10.56 -23.20 -20.61
C LYS A 2 -11.22 -23.64 -19.30
N LYS A 3 -12.52 -23.97 -19.30
CA LYS A 3 -13.26 -24.40 -18.09
C LYS A 3 -12.84 -25.80 -17.59
N HIS A 4 -12.53 -26.72 -18.50
CA HIS A 4 -12.08 -28.08 -18.14
C HIS A 4 -10.64 -28.10 -17.60
N LEU A 5 -9.79 -27.17 -18.06
CA LEU A 5 -8.41 -27.02 -17.56
C LEU A 5 -8.42 -26.53 -16.10
N LEU A 6 -9.33 -25.64 -15.75
CA LEU A 6 -9.46 -25.09 -14.38
C LEU A 6 -9.99 -26.17 -13.41
N ILE A 7 -10.95 -26.99 -13.87
CA ILE A 7 -11.48 -28.12 -13.09
C ILE A 7 -10.41 -29.19 -12.91
N ALA A 8 -9.61 -29.51 -13.94
CA ALA A 8 -8.51 -30.47 -13.86
C ALA A 8 -7.39 -29.96 -12.91
N LEU A 9 -7.11 -28.65 -12.88
CA LEU A 9 -6.15 -28.04 -11.95
C LEU A 9 -6.65 -28.15 -10.51
N VAL A 10 -7.92 -27.89 -10.26
CA VAL A 10 -8.53 -27.99 -8.92
C VAL A 10 -8.60 -29.44 -8.45
N LEU A 11 -8.94 -30.37 -9.32
CA LEU A 11 -8.95 -31.81 -9.04
C LEU A 11 -7.52 -32.38 -8.83
N GLY A 12 -6.54 -31.91 -9.59
CA GLY A 12 -5.14 -32.31 -9.41
C GLY A 12 -4.55 -31.83 -8.06
N LEU A 13 -4.97 -30.67 -7.57
CA LEU A 13 -4.60 -30.17 -6.24
C LEU A 13 -5.28 -30.97 -5.11
N SER A 14 -6.46 -31.53 -5.34
CA SER A 14 -7.20 -32.28 -4.30
C SER A 14 -6.64 -33.67 -4.02
N THR A 15 -5.92 -34.29 -4.96
CA THR A 15 -5.35 -35.64 -4.80
C THR A 15 -4.06 -35.68 -3.98
N THR A 16 -3.35 -34.54 -3.85
CA THR A 16 -2.10 -34.44 -3.06
C THR A 16 -2.32 -34.15 -1.58
N ILE A 17 -3.54 -33.83 -1.15
CA ILE A 17 -3.85 -33.42 0.23
C ILE A 17 -3.93 -34.62 1.21
N CYS A 18 -3.87 -35.85 0.73
CA CYS A 18 -4.21 -37.04 1.54
C CYS A 18 -3.15 -37.44 2.60
N HIS A 19 -1.97 -36.79 2.67
CA HIS A 19 -0.90 -37.16 3.62
C HIS A 19 -0.26 -36.00 4.38
N SER A 20 -0.69 -34.77 4.20
CA SER A 20 -0.12 -33.61 4.90
C SER A 20 -1.16 -33.00 5.83
N GLN A 21 -0.77 -32.83 7.08
CA GLN A 21 -1.61 -32.09 8.04
C GLN A 21 -1.66 -30.62 7.63
N VAL A 22 -2.75 -30.22 6.99
CA VAL A 22 -3.03 -28.83 6.62
C VAL A 22 -3.11 -27.99 7.90
N LYS A 23 -2.33 -26.91 7.96
CA LYS A 23 -2.36 -25.99 9.09
C LYS A 23 -3.13 -24.72 8.70
N ILE A 24 -4.10 -24.36 9.53
CA ILE A 24 -4.87 -23.14 9.38
C ILE A 24 -4.36 -22.12 10.39
N SER A 25 -4.19 -20.88 9.96
CA SER A 25 -3.71 -19.78 10.79
C SER A 25 -4.59 -18.55 10.65
N VAL A 26 -4.68 -17.77 11.73
CA VAL A 26 -5.23 -16.40 11.70
C VAL A 26 -4.07 -15.45 11.87
N GLN A 27 -4.04 -14.44 11.05
CA GLN A 27 -2.94 -13.49 10.98
C GLN A 27 -3.45 -12.07 11.21
N GLY A 28 -2.68 -11.29 11.96
CA GLY A 28 -2.94 -9.87 12.14
C GLY A 28 -1.62 -9.13 12.26
N GLY A 29 -1.57 -7.90 11.76
CA GLY A 29 -0.36 -7.12 11.84
C GLY A 29 -0.55 -5.68 11.41
N THR A 30 0.45 -4.87 11.73
CA THR A 30 0.58 -3.48 11.29
C THR A 30 1.93 -3.29 10.62
N GLY A 31 2.03 -2.33 9.75
CA GLY A 31 3.28 -2.05 9.05
C GLY A 31 3.26 -0.68 8.39
N LEU A 32 4.39 -0.30 7.82
CA LEU A 32 4.50 0.90 7.00
C LEU A 32 4.19 0.54 5.56
N THR A 33 3.37 1.36 4.93
CA THR A 33 3.03 1.24 3.51
C THR A 33 3.42 2.54 2.81
N GLY A 34 4.03 2.44 1.65
CA GLY A 34 4.49 3.60 0.89
C GLY A 34 4.85 3.22 -0.55
N ILE A 35 5.17 4.21 -1.34
CA ILE A 35 5.68 4.07 -2.71
C ILE A 35 7.14 4.51 -2.70
N THR A 36 8.02 3.71 -3.31
CA THR A 36 9.48 3.93 -3.26
C THR A 36 10.02 4.76 -4.44
N GLN A 37 9.15 5.27 -5.32
CA GLN A 37 9.58 5.85 -6.60
C GLN A 37 10.00 7.33 -6.55
N ASN A 38 9.61 8.11 -5.54
CA ASN A 38 9.93 9.54 -5.44
C ASN A 38 10.14 9.95 -3.98
N GLU A 39 11.01 10.94 -3.75
CA GLU A 39 11.33 11.48 -2.42
C GLU A 39 10.14 12.19 -1.72
N ASN A 40 9.12 12.57 -2.48
CA ASN A 40 7.93 13.27 -1.98
C ASN A 40 6.84 12.33 -1.44
N TYR A 41 7.08 11.02 -1.39
CA TYR A 41 6.12 10.05 -0.87
C TYR A 41 6.45 9.68 0.57
N ASN A 42 5.50 9.93 1.46
CA ASN A 42 5.60 9.53 2.85
C ASN A 42 4.89 8.20 3.09
N ALA A 43 5.61 7.29 3.76
CA ALA A 43 5.02 6.03 4.19
C ALA A 43 4.06 6.27 5.36
N ASN A 44 2.90 5.64 5.30
CA ASN A 44 1.89 5.71 6.35
C ASN A 44 1.67 4.33 7.00
N PHE A 45 1.05 4.33 8.17
CA PHE A 45 0.66 3.09 8.83
C PHE A 45 -0.44 2.36 8.06
N GLY A 46 -0.20 1.08 7.81
CA GLY A 46 -1.19 0.14 7.30
C GLY A 46 -1.45 -1.00 8.28
N TYR A 47 -2.54 -1.70 8.09
CA TYR A 47 -2.87 -2.90 8.85
C TYR A 47 -3.20 -4.07 7.92
N ARG A 48 -3.01 -5.27 8.43
CA ARG A 48 -3.31 -6.52 7.72
C ARG A 48 -4.02 -7.48 8.66
N PHE A 49 -5.11 -8.07 8.19
CA PHE A 49 -5.81 -9.17 8.86
C PHE A 49 -6.12 -10.26 7.84
N GLY A 50 -6.06 -11.52 8.25
CA GLY A 50 -6.36 -12.60 7.33
C GLY A 50 -6.35 -13.97 7.94
N VAL A 51 -6.73 -14.91 7.10
CA VAL A 51 -6.63 -16.34 7.36
C VAL A 51 -5.66 -16.96 6.38
N GLY A 52 -4.81 -17.84 6.87
CA GLY A 52 -3.80 -18.54 6.08
C GLY A 52 -3.99 -20.04 6.14
N VAL A 53 -3.59 -20.70 5.08
CA VAL A 53 -3.53 -22.16 4.98
C VAL A 53 -2.11 -22.53 4.56
N GLU A 54 -1.49 -23.43 5.31
CA GLU A 54 -0.16 -23.95 5.03
C GLU A 54 -0.28 -25.45 4.72
N PHE A 55 0.27 -25.83 3.57
CA PHE A 55 0.36 -27.21 3.08
C PHE A 55 1.82 -27.66 3.20
N PRO A 56 2.19 -28.43 4.24
CA PRO A 56 3.54 -28.99 4.34
C PRO A 56 3.81 -29.94 3.16
N ILE A 57 4.94 -29.75 2.49
CA ILE A 57 5.44 -30.63 1.42
C ILE A 57 6.36 -31.67 2.05
N ASP A 58 7.27 -31.19 2.91
CA ASP A 58 8.17 -32.02 3.70
C ASP A 58 8.46 -31.36 5.08
N LYS A 59 9.53 -31.78 5.75
CA LYS A 59 9.91 -31.24 7.07
C LYS A 59 10.39 -29.78 7.02
N THR A 60 10.84 -29.33 5.84
CA THR A 60 11.46 -28.02 5.63
C THR A 60 10.55 -27.12 4.79
N TRP A 61 9.93 -27.66 3.75
CA TRP A 61 9.20 -26.90 2.76
C TRP A 61 7.70 -26.97 2.92
N SER A 62 7.03 -25.88 2.72
CA SER A 62 5.57 -25.79 2.68
C SER A 62 5.11 -24.78 1.63
N MET A 63 3.89 -24.96 1.15
CA MET A 63 3.16 -23.95 0.38
C MET A 63 2.19 -23.22 1.30
N GLN A 64 2.08 -21.93 1.12
CA GLN A 64 1.18 -21.08 1.89
C GLN A 64 0.28 -20.28 0.95
N THR A 65 -0.99 -20.22 1.29
CA THR A 65 -1.96 -19.33 0.66
C THR A 65 -2.92 -18.82 1.72
N GLY A 66 -3.86 -17.97 1.31
CA GLY A 66 -4.85 -17.45 2.26
C GLY A 66 -5.64 -16.29 1.69
N LEU A 67 -6.41 -15.67 2.56
CA LEU A 67 -7.16 -14.47 2.24
C LEU A 67 -6.81 -13.40 3.26
N GLN A 68 -6.34 -12.25 2.80
CA GLN A 68 -5.88 -11.16 3.64
C GLN A 68 -6.57 -9.86 3.24
N LEU A 69 -7.11 -9.17 4.23
CA LEU A 69 -7.57 -7.80 4.11
C LEU A 69 -6.44 -6.89 4.55
N LEU A 70 -6.02 -5.98 3.69
CA LEU A 70 -4.97 -5.03 4.03
C LEU A 70 -5.38 -3.61 3.67
N ASN A 71 -4.91 -2.70 4.49
CA ASN A 71 -4.99 -1.29 4.26
C ASN A 71 -3.61 -0.80 3.82
N ARG A 72 -3.56 -0.09 2.69
CA ARG A 72 -2.36 0.60 2.22
C ARG A 72 -2.65 2.09 2.16
N SER A 73 -1.80 2.87 2.80
CA SER A 73 -1.93 4.32 2.84
C SER A 73 -0.58 4.96 2.53
N TYR A 74 -0.60 6.03 1.73
CA TYR A 74 0.56 6.86 1.47
C TYR A 74 0.14 8.31 1.26
N SER A 75 1.04 9.24 1.53
CA SER A 75 0.82 10.66 1.29
C SER A 75 1.80 11.17 0.25
N ILE A 76 1.34 12.17 -0.49
CA ILE A 76 2.12 12.90 -1.47
C ILE A 76 2.03 14.37 -1.07
N ASP A 77 3.19 14.98 -0.83
CA ASP A 77 3.29 16.40 -0.51
C ASP A 77 4.08 17.07 -1.64
N GLU A 78 3.41 17.93 -2.40
CA GLU A 78 4.03 18.66 -3.50
C GLU A 78 3.77 20.16 -3.33
N ALA A 79 4.79 20.97 -3.58
CA ALA A 79 4.68 22.41 -3.64
C ALA A 79 5.28 22.92 -4.94
N VAL A 80 4.52 23.72 -5.65
CA VAL A 80 4.95 24.34 -6.92
C VAL A 80 4.82 25.85 -6.79
N THR A 81 5.87 26.58 -7.14
CA THR A 81 5.86 28.04 -7.24
C THR A 81 5.94 28.48 -8.69
N ALA A 82 5.11 29.45 -9.06
CA ALA A 82 5.11 30.03 -10.39
C ALA A 82 5.15 31.57 -10.30
N LEU A 83 5.80 32.16 -11.28
CA LEU A 83 5.83 33.62 -11.48
C LEU A 83 4.86 33.95 -12.60
N GLY A 84 3.91 34.82 -12.35
CA GLY A 84 3.01 35.39 -13.33
C GLY A 84 3.26 36.88 -13.53
N ILE A 85 2.91 37.40 -14.69
CA ILE A 85 2.90 38.84 -14.95
C ILE A 85 1.48 39.22 -15.34
N THR A 86 0.91 40.21 -14.63
CA THR A 86 -0.42 40.75 -14.97
C THR A 86 -0.40 41.52 -16.27
N GLU A 87 -1.56 41.77 -16.88
CA GLU A 87 -1.71 42.67 -18.05
C GLU A 87 -1.20 44.07 -17.76
N THR A 88 -1.11 44.49 -16.50
CA THR A 88 -0.55 45.78 -16.09
C THR A 88 0.95 45.76 -15.84
N GLY A 89 1.65 44.63 -16.13
CA GLY A 89 3.09 44.48 -15.95
C GLY A 89 3.56 44.17 -14.55
N LYS A 90 2.64 43.92 -13.59
CA LYS A 90 3.00 43.55 -12.23
C LYS A 90 3.39 42.08 -12.15
N GLN A 91 4.43 41.76 -11.40
CA GLN A 91 4.81 40.38 -11.10
C GLN A 91 3.93 39.82 -9.98
N ILE A 92 3.35 38.67 -10.24
CA ILE A 92 2.58 37.88 -9.25
C ILE A 92 3.35 36.61 -8.95
N TYR A 93 3.55 36.35 -7.66
CA TYR A 93 4.04 35.05 -7.18
C TYR A 93 2.85 34.19 -6.82
N MET A 94 2.79 32.99 -7.37
CA MET A 94 1.79 32.00 -7.07
C MET A 94 2.46 30.76 -6.48
N GLY A 95 2.05 30.36 -5.30
CA GLY A 95 2.45 29.12 -4.64
C GLY A 95 1.26 28.16 -4.59
N LEU A 96 1.40 26.96 -5.12
CA LEU A 96 0.41 25.89 -5.00
C LEU A 96 1.00 24.77 -4.15
N GLY A 97 0.45 24.56 -2.98
CA GLY A 97 0.72 23.40 -2.12
C GLY A 97 -0.37 22.35 -2.31
N ILE A 98 0.03 21.12 -2.52
CA ILE A 98 -0.87 19.96 -2.67
C ILE A 98 -0.44 18.92 -1.66
N ASP A 99 -1.35 18.55 -0.75
CA ASP A 99 -1.24 17.40 0.16
C ASP A 99 -2.32 16.39 -0.22
N SER A 100 -1.89 15.24 -0.70
CA SER A 100 -2.78 14.15 -1.09
C SER A 100 -2.52 12.92 -0.23
N LYS A 101 -3.54 12.48 0.51
CA LYS A 101 -3.52 11.24 1.29
C LYS A 101 -4.39 10.20 0.63
N ILE A 102 -3.76 9.13 0.17
CA ILE A 102 -4.42 8.02 -0.50
C ILE A 102 -4.50 6.84 0.45
N ASN A 103 -5.70 6.30 0.63
CA ASN A 103 -5.98 5.18 1.50
C ASN A 103 -6.78 4.13 0.74
N GLY A 104 -6.22 2.95 0.54
CA GLY A 104 -6.84 1.84 -0.18
C GLY A 104 -6.99 0.59 0.69
N ILE A 105 -8.15 -0.04 0.61
CA ILE A 105 -8.43 -1.34 1.24
C ILE A 105 -8.40 -2.40 0.14
N TYR A 106 -7.59 -3.43 0.35
CA TYR A 106 -7.36 -4.50 -0.61
C TYR A 106 -7.71 -5.86 0.00
N LEU A 107 -8.27 -6.72 -0.83
CA LEU A 107 -8.40 -8.14 -0.57
C LEU A 107 -7.31 -8.87 -1.34
N GLN A 108 -6.37 -9.51 -0.63
CA GLN A 108 -5.17 -10.14 -1.19
C GLN A 108 -5.20 -11.65 -1.03
N VAL A 109 -4.79 -12.35 -2.08
CA VAL A 109 -4.53 -13.79 -2.10
C VAL A 109 -3.05 -13.99 -2.39
N PRO A 110 -2.22 -14.32 -1.39
CA PRO A 110 -0.82 -14.69 -1.59
C PRO A 110 -0.70 -16.17 -1.98
N ILE A 111 0.33 -16.49 -2.77
CA ILE A 111 0.77 -17.86 -3.04
C ILE A 111 2.26 -17.89 -2.76
N LYS A 112 2.65 -18.47 -1.62
CA LYS A 112 4.04 -18.44 -1.15
C LYS A 112 4.61 -19.85 -1.01
N VAL A 113 5.90 -19.96 -1.23
CA VAL A 113 6.70 -21.10 -0.78
C VAL A 113 7.40 -20.68 0.51
N ALA A 114 7.41 -21.53 1.50
CA ALA A 114 8.03 -21.28 2.78
C ALA A 114 9.01 -22.38 3.15
N ALA A 115 10.16 -21.98 3.69
CA ALA A 115 11.19 -22.84 4.23
C ALA A 115 11.24 -22.70 5.75
N TYR A 116 11.08 -23.80 6.48
CA TYR A 116 11.17 -23.83 7.94
C TYR A 116 12.55 -24.32 8.38
N LEU A 117 13.21 -23.52 9.22
CA LEU A 117 14.52 -23.79 9.81
C LEU A 117 14.32 -24.01 11.31
N PRO A 118 14.33 -25.28 11.80
CA PRO A 118 14.19 -25.55 13.21
C PRO A 118 15.43 -25.05 13.98
N LEU A 119 15.22 -24.27 15.02
CA LEU A 119 16.27 -23.83 15.95
C LEU A 119 16.34 -24.76 17.15
N ASN A 120 15.20 -25.21 17.64
CA ASN A 120 15.08 -26.25 18.68
C ASN A 120 13.74 -26.98 18.56
N ASN A 121 13.44 -27.87 19.51
CA ASN A 121 12.22 -28.70 19.48
C ASN A 121 10.90 -27.88 19.49
N ASN A 122 10.93 -26.63 19.92
CA ASN A 122 9.74 -25.81 20.10
C ASN A 122 9.71 -24.56 19.24
N CYS A 123 10.85 -24.15 18.65
CA CYS A 123 10.92 -22.91 17.86
C CYS A 123 11.77 -23.05 16.60
N GLY A 124 11.52 -22.17 15.64
CA GLY A 124 12.25 -22.08 14.39
C GLY A 124 11.95 -20.80 13.64
N LEU A 125 12.73 -20.58 12.59
CA LEU A 125 12.53 -19.50 11.64
C LEU A 125 11.83 -20.05 10.40
N GLN A 126 10.91 -19.28 9.87
CA GLN A 126 10.28 -19.56 8.59
C GLN A 126 10.55 -18.41 7.64
N LEU A 127 11.15 -18.72 6.50
CA LEU A 127 11.31 -17.80 5.38
C LEU A 127 10.24 -18.09 4.37
N SER A 128 9.54 -17.08 3.89
CA SER A 128 8.47 -17.27 2.91
C SER A 128 8.59 -16.26 1.77
N GLY A 129 8.21 -16.68 0.57
CA GLY A 129 8.21 -15.79 -0.58
C GLY A 129 7.34 -16.31 -1.72
N GLY A 130 6.78 -15.39 -2.49
CA GLY A 130 5.96 -15.73 -3.65
C GLY A 130 5.08 -14.58 -4.13
N PRO A 131 4.39 -14.81 -5.25
CA PRO A 131 3.48 -13.83 -5.83
C PRO A 131 2.21 -13.65 -4.99
N TYR A 132 1.59 -12.49 -5.16
CA TYR A 132 0.24 -12.23 -4.69
C TYR A 132 -0.59 -11.53 -5.76
N ILE A 133 -1.89 -11.68 -5.64
CA ILE A 133 -2.88 -10.90 -6.37
C ILE A 133 -3.76 -10.21 -5.33
N ALA A 134 -4.00 -8.91 -5.51
CA ALA A 134 -4.86 -8.15 -4.63
C ALA A 134 -5.88 -7.33 -5.41
N PHE A 135 -7.08 -7.22 -4.85
CA PHE A 135 -8.17 -6.44 -5.41
C PHE A 135 -8.53 -5.30 -4.47
N GLY A 136 -8.53 -4.08 -4.98
CA GLY A 136 -9.01 -2.90 -4.29
C GLY A 136 -10.52 -2.95 -4.13
N ILE A 137 -10.98 -3.03 -2.89
CA ILE A 137 -12.41 -3.16 -2.56
C ILE A 137 -13.01 -1.91 -1.93
N GLY A 138 -12.16 -0.95 -1.52
CA GLY A 138 -12.62 0.30 -0.91
C GLY A 138 -11.47 1.20 -0.51
N GLY A 139 -11.84 2.40 -0.06
CA GLY A 139 -10.89 3.41 0.39
C GLY A 139 -11.33 4.81 0.03
N LYS A 140 -10.67 5.80 0.61
CA LYS A 140 -10.91 7.22 0.35
C LYS A 140 -9.58 7.93 0.15
N SER A 141 -9.50 8.74 -0.88
CA SER A 141 -8.38 9.64 -1.13
C SER A 141 -8.82 11.05 -0.76
N LYS A 142 -8.01 11.74 0.02
CA LYS A 142 -8.19 13.13 0.39
C LYS A 142 -7.14 13.96 -0.32
N LEU A 143 -7.59 15.04 -0.95
CA LEU A 143 -6.76 16.03 -1.60
C LEU A 143 -6.99 17.37 -0.90
N ASN A 144 -5.96 17.90 -0.29
CA ASN A 144 -5.95 19.26 0.24
C ASN A 144 -5.06 20.10 -0.67
N TRP A 145 -5.50 21.29 -1.02
CA TRP A 145 -4.69 22.22 -1.78
C TRP A 145 -4.77 23.60 -1.18
N VAL A 146 -3.67 24.31 -1.25
CA VAL A 146 -3.55 25.70 -0.81
C VAL A 146 -2.92 26.48 -1.95
N LEU A 147 -3.64 27.48 -2.41
CA LEU A 147 -3.14 28.45 -3.37
C LEU A 147 -2.81 29.74 -2.61
N ALA A 148 -1.57 30.15 -2.66
CA ALA A 148 -1.11 31.42 -2.15
C ALA A 148 -0.76 32.35 -3.29
N THR A 149 -1.32 33.55 -3.33
CA THR A 149 -0.97 34.58 -4.30
C THR A 149 -0.54 35.85 -3.58
N ASN A 150 0.55 36.44 -4.02
CA ASN A 150 1.02 37.73 -3.50
C ASN A 150 1.23 38.69 -4.67
N GLU A 151 0.60 39.88 -4.61
CA GLU A 151 0.91 41.00 -5.50
C GLU A 151 2.09 41.75 -4.92
N ARG A 152 3.24 41.72 -5.58
CA ARG A 152 4.42 42.43 -5.16
C ARG A 152 4.42 43.86 -5.68
N TYR A 153 4.66 44.82 -4.78
CA TYR A 153 4.67 46.24 -5.13
C TYR A 153 6.05 46.83 -5.32
N ASP A 154 7.15 46.21 -4.95
CA ASP A 154 8.50 46.72 -5.23
C ASP A 154 9.66 45.75 -4.90
N ASP A 155 10.79 46.12 -5.43
CA ASP A 155 11.95 45.46 -6.00
C ASP A 155 12.86 44.60 -5.11
N ASP A 156 12.78 44.36 -3.85
CA ASP A 156 13.98 43.79 -3.22
C ASP A 156 13.87 42.60 -2.27
N ASP A 157 12.71 42.10 -1.92
CA ASP A 157 12.67 40.93 -1.03
C ASP A 157 11.73 39.80 -1.52
N PHE A 158 12.29 38.61 -1.66
CA PHE A 158 11.54 37.39 -1.88
C PHE A 158 10.77 37.06 -0.59
N ILE A 159 9.51 37.46 -0.51
CA ILE A 159 8.66 37.18 0.64
C ILE A 159 7.86 35.90 0.33
N THR A 160 8.09 34.85 1.13
CA THR A 160 7.16 33.71 1.18
C THR A 160 5.78 34.22 1.58
N PRO A 161 4.70 33.79 0.88
CA PRO A 161 3.35 34.19 1.25
C PRO A 161 3.05 33.80 2.70
N SER A 162 2.82 34.80 3.54
CA SER A 162 2.37 34.58 4.91
C SER A 162 1.14 35.44 5.19
N GLU A 163 0.24 34.97 6.02
CA GLU A 163 -0.90 35.76 6.49
C GLU A 163 -0.35 37.08 7.11
N GLY A 164 -0.75 38.18 6.53
CA GLY A 164 -0.35 39.52 7.03
C GLY A 164 0.36 40.41 6.01
N ASN A 165 0.89 39.88 4.91
CA ASN A 165 1.63 40.66 3.89
C ASN A 165 0.86 40.89 2.59
N GLY A 166 -0.46 40.98 2.62
CA GLY A 166 -1.29 41.15 1.43
C GLY A 166 -1.45 39.89 0.59
N ALA A 167 -0.98 38.75 1.09
CA ALA A 167 -1.16 37.45 0.40
C ALA A 167 -2.61 36.98 0.51
N THR A 168 -3.16 36.56 -0.62
CA THR A 168 -4.47 35.89 -0.65
C THR A 168 -4.26 34.41 -0.60
N LEU A 169 -4.79 33.75 0.45
CA LEU A 169 -4.76 32.32 0.62
C LEU A 169 -6.14 31.76 0.26
N VAL A 170 -6.15 30.83 -0.68
CA VAL A 170 -7.35 30.05 -1.05
C VAL A 170 -7.03 28.59 -0.82
N ASN A 171 -7.83 27.92 -0.01
CA ASN A 171 -7.67 26.50 0.27
C ASN A 171 -8.93 25.73 -0.13
N GLY A 172 -8.75 24.48 -0.41
CA GLY A 172 -9.84 23.57 -0.72
C GLY A 172 -9.53 22.14 -0.33
N GLU A 173 -10.57 21.40 -0.07
CA GLU A 173 -10.50 19.96 0.25
C GLU A 173 -11.42 19.20 -0.70
N ALA A 174 -10.91 18.12 -1.27
CA ALA A 174 -11.69 17.18 -2.06
C ALA A 174 -11.49 15.77 -1.53
N THR A 175 -12.57 15.01 -1.45
CA THR A 175 -12.52 13.60 -1.04
C THR A 175 -13.14 12.75 -2.12
N HIS A 176 -12.38 11.78 -2.64
CA HIS A 176 -12.78 10.86 -3.69
C HIS A 176 -12.67 9.41 -3.21
N LYS A 177 -13.38 8.50 -3.91
CA LYS A 177 -13.16 7.07 -3.71
C LYS A 177 -11.82 6.68 -4.34
N THR A 178 -11.00 5.91 -3.61
CA THR A 178 -9.66 5.51 -4.08
C THR A 178 -9.70 4.68 -5.36
N PHE A 179 -10.76 3.89 -5.57
CA PHE A 179 -10.95 3.04 -6.75
C PHE A 179 -12.13 3.53 -7.58
N ASP A 180 -12.12 4.79 -8.01
CA ASP A 180 -13.10 5.29 -8.96
C ASP A 180 -12.67 4.97 -10.40
N LYS A 181 -13.66 4.74 -11.28
CA LYS A 181 -13.39 4.37 -12.68
C LYS A 181 -12.74 5.48 -13.48
N ASN A 182 -12.98 6.73 -13.10
CA ASN A 182 -12.55 7.90 -13.89
C ASN A 182 -11.26 8.55 -13.35
N GLU A 183 -11.01 8.50 -12.04
CA GLU A 183 -9.93 9.25 -11.40
C GLU A 183 -9.17 8.43 -10.33
N GLY A 184 -9.54 7.17 -10.14
CA GLY A 184 -9.03 6.33 -9.08
C GLY A 184 -7.83 5.45 -9.47
N LEU A 185 -7.27 4.79 -8.46
CA LEU A 185 -6.28 3.74 -8.67
C LEU A 185 -6.89 2.52 -9.34
N LYS A 186 -6.06 1.76 -10.06
CA LYS A 186 -6.48 0.46 -10.59
C LYS A 186 -6.82 -0.50 -9.46
N CYS A 187 -7.97 -1.18 -9.60
CA CYS A 187 -8.42 -2.14 -8.59
C CYS A 187 -7.52 -3.37 -8.49
N LEU A 188 -6.82 -3.77 -9.56
CA LEU A 188 -5.98 -4.95 -9.59
C LEU A 188 -4.54 -4.57 -9.26
N ASP A 189 -3.96 -5.26 -8.27
CA ASP A 189 -2.56 -5.17 -7.87
C ASP A 189 -1.94 -6.57 -7.84
N ILE A 190 -0.78 -6.72 -8.46
CA ILE A 190 -0.03 -7.97 -8.55
C ILE A 190 1.41 -7.66 -8.16
N GLY A 191 1.98 -8.49 -7.30
CA GLY A 191 3.35 -8.27 -6.85
C GLY A 191 3.97 -9.49 -6.19
N LEU A 192 5.12 -9.28 -5.59
CA LEU A 192 5.86 -10.28 -4.82
C LEU A 192 5.78 -9.94 -3.34
N SER A 193 5.70 -10.96 -2.51
CA SER A 193 5.71 -10.86 -1.06
C SER A 193 6.83 -11.73 -0.52
N LEU A 194 7.61 -11.16 0.40
CA LEU A 194 8.64 -11.87 1.16
C LEU A 194 8.30 -11.76 2.63
N GLY A 195 8.67 -12.75 3.43
CA GLY A 195 8.40 -12.74 4.86
C GLY A 195 9.40 -13.57 5.63
N VAL A 196 9.67 -13.12 6.85
CA VAL A 196 10.47 -13.82 7.86
C VAL A 196 9.66 -13.90 9.14
N ASP A 197 9.34 -15.12 9.56
CA ASP A 197 8.52 -15.40 10.73
C ASP A 197 9.32 -16.22 11.74
N PHE A 198 9.27 -15.84 13.00
CA PHE A 198 9.68 -16.67 14.12
C PHE A 198 8.47 -17.49 14.59
N LYS A 199 8.59 -18.80 14.56
CA LYS A 199 7.56 -19.74 15.03
C LYS A 199 7.92 -20.31 16.39
N TYR A 200 6.97 -20.24 17.31
CA TYR A 200 7.06 -20.89 18.62
C TYR A 200 5.79 -21.72 18.85
N LYS A 201 5.90 -23.03 18.76
CA LYS A 201 4.76 -23.97 18.80
C LYS A 201 3.69 -23.59 17.75
N CYS A 202 2.52 -23.14 18.23
CA CYS A 202 1.40 -22.70 17.39
C CYS A 202 1.37 -21.19 17.14
N LEU A 203 2.27 -20.42 17.75
CA LEU A 203 2.38 -18.97 17.58
C LEU A 203 3.45 -18.64 16.55
N PHE A 204 3.23 -17.56 15.82
CA PHE A 204 4.26 -16.99 14.94
C PHE A 204 4.22 -15.47 15.03
N ALA A 205 5.38 -14.85 14.86
CA ALA A 205 5.55 -13.41 14.77
C ALA A 205 6.65 -13.11 13.75
N GLY A 206 6.45 -12.14 12.89
CA GLY A 206 7.40 -11.83 11.84
C GLY A 206 7.10 -10.56 11.09
N ILE A 207 7.91 -10.33 10.07
CA ILE A 207 7.83 -9.21 9.15
C ILE A 207 7.66 -9.74 7.71
N GLY A 208 6.85 -9.02 6.92
CA GLY A 208 6.59 -9.44 5.54
C GLY A 208 5.80 -8.41 4.75
#